data_4f99f4558ed2bcf3e64c688ecb93fca0
#
_entry.id   4f99f4558ed2bcf3e64c688ecb93fca0
#
_cell.length_a   1.000
_cell.length_b   1.000
_cell.length_c   1.000
_cell.angle_alpha   90.00
_cell.angle_beta   90.00
_cell.angle_gamma   90.00
#
_symmetry.space_group_name_H-M   'P 1'
#
loop_
_entity.id
_entity.type
_entity.pdbx_description
1 polymer ?
#
loop_
_entity_poly.entity_id
_entity_poly.type
_entity_poly.pdbx_seq_one_letter_code
_entity_poly.pdbx_strand_id
1 'polypeptide(L)'
;MASAPMPFTLTLGTVSFFLAVIWGRPLINLLRRWRIGKQIRLDGPNSHQTKMGTPTMGGLMILVPVFVITVVLNFANFLSGFAAGRAFLAYFGFEHGSTLIGKSILVPLGVMVGFGLLGALDDLTGLRGRHQGIGLLARYKFAGQVFIALVTALGLHFALDLRSVALPLMERKIDIGLWYVPVAMFIIVGFSNAVNLTDGLDGLAGSTAALAFAAYGIIAYLQGQYPLLAFCFTTVGALMAFLWYNAYPADL
;
A
#
# COMPACT_ATOMS: atom_id res chain seq x y z
N MET A 1 -2.57 13.87 28.82
CA MET A 1 -3.58 13.55 27.79
C MET A 1 -2.87 13.55 26.47
N ALA A 2 -2.71 12.41 25.81
CA ALA A 2 -2.11 12.35 24.48
C ALA A 2 -3.02 13.17 23.54
N SER A 3 -2.44 14.15 22.86
CA SER A 3 -3.12 14.94 21.84
C SER A 3 -3.84 14.00 20.88
N ALA A 4 -5.10 14.30 20.56
CA ALA A 4 -5.96 13.46 19.76
C ALA A 4 -5.21 12.94 18.51
N PRO A 5 -5.05 11.64 18.32
CA PRO A 5 -4.25 11.08 17.22
C PRO A 5 -4.87 11.38 15.85
N MET A 6 -6.15 11.73 15.81
CA MET A 6 -6.88 12.01 14.58
C MET A 6 -6.37 13.25 13.80
N PRO A 7 -6.15 14.44 14.42
CA PRO A 7 -5.60 15.58 13.70
C PRO A 7 -4.23 15.29 13.07
N PHE A 8 -3.35 14.63 13.81
CA PHE A 8 -2.04 14.21 13.30
C PHE A 8 -2.17 13.25 12.11
N THR A 9 -3.03 12.28 12.22
CA THR A 9 -3.29 11.28 11.17
C THR A 9 -3.85 11.91 9.90
N LEU A 10 -4.80 12.84 10.02
CA LEU A 10 -5.34 13.59 8.90
C LEU A 10 -4.27 14.47 8.24
N THR A 11 -3.38 15.07 9.04
CA THR A 11 -2.23 15.81 8.51
C THR A 11 -1.30 14.90 7.70
N LEU A 12 -1.02 13.67 8.18
CA LEU A 12 -0.21 12.72 7.42
C LEU A 12 -0.89 12.32 6.09
N GLY A 13 -2.19 12.10 6.09
CA GLY A 13 -2.95 11.85 4.86
C GLY A 13 -2.86 13.02 3.88
N THR A 14 -3.00 14.25 4.39
CA THR A 14 -2.87 15.47 3.58
C THR A 14 -1.46 15.63 3.01
N VAL A 15 -0.42 15.43 3.82
CA VAL A 15 0.99 15.45 3.38
C VAL A 15 1.23 14.39 2.31
N SER A 16 0.73 13.17 2.53
CA SER A 16 0.84 12.08 1.56
C SER A 16 0.17 12.42 0.23
N PHE A 17 -1.02 13.03 0.28
CA PHE A 17 -1.73 13.50 -0.91
C PHE A 17 -0.89 14.50 -1.70
N PHE A 18 -0.41 15.56 -1.06
CA PHE A 18 0.39 16.57 -1.76
C PHE A 18 1.71 16.04 -2.27
N LEU A 19 2.40 15.18 -1.51
CA LEU A 19 3.61 14.52 -1.98
C LEU A 19 3.33 13.68 -3.22
N ALA A 20 2.25 12.89 -3.22
CA ALA A 20 1.87 12.07 -4.35
C ALA A 20 1.46 12.92 -5.57
N VAL A 21 0.75 14.02 -5.39
CA VAL A 21 0.40 14.95 -6.48
C VAL A 21 1.64 15.60 -7.08
N ILE A 22 2.55 16.11 -6.23
CA ILE A 22 3.80 16.75 -6.70
C ILE A 22 4.68 15.75 -7.43
N TRP A 23 4.81 14.54 -6.89
CA TRP A 23 5.59 13.45 -7.48
C TRP A 23 4.95 12.87 -8.76
N GLY A 24 3.62 12.91 -8.86
CA GLY A 24 2.86 12.23 -9.92
C GLY A 24 3.26 12.67 -11.33
N ARG A 25 3.27 13.97 -11.62
CA ARG A 25 3.66 14.48 -12.95
C ARG A 25 5.09 14.13 -13.33
N PRO A 26 6.12 14.34 -12.50
CA PRO A 26 7.48 13.85 -12.76
C PRO A 26 7.54 12.36 -13.01
N LEU A 27 6.83 11.54 -12.23
CA LEU A 27 6.76 10.10 -12.41
C LEU A 27 6.19 9.72 -13.78
N ILE A 28 5.02 10.27 -14.15
CA ILE A 28 4.38 10.02 -15.44
C ILE A 28 5.34 10.38 -16.59
N ASN A 29 6.01 11.54 -16.51
CA ASN A 29 6.97 11.97 -17.52
C ASN A 29 8.18 11.04 -17.61
N LEU A 30 8.66 10.53 -16.47
CA LEU A 30 9.75 9.57 -16.41
C LEU A 30 9.36 8.24 -17.04
N LEU A 31 8.17 7.71 -16.70
CA LEU A 31 7.64 6.46 -17.26
C LEU A 31 7.45 6.58 -18.79
N ARG A 32 6.93 7.71 -19.26
CA ARG A 32 6.78 8.00 -20.69
C ARG A 32 8.14 8.06 -21.41
N ARG A 33 9.16 8.69 -20.81
CA ARG A 33 10.54 8.74 -21.36
C ARG A 33 11.15 7.35 -21.46
N TRP A 34 10.92 6.49 -20.50
CA TRP A 34 11.39 5.12 -20.51
C TRP A 34 10.53 4.19 -21.37
N ARG A 35 9.50 4.73 -22.03
CA ARG A 35 8.52 3.96 -22.82
C ARG A 35 7.87 2.83 -22.04
N ILE A 36 7.69 3.06 -20.73
CA ILE A 36 6.99 2.15 -19.83
C ILE A 36 5.50 2.43 -19.99
N GLY A 37 4.87 1.83 -20.99
CA GLY A 37 3.46 2.02 -21.30
C GLY A 37 2.82 0.73 -21.80
N LYS A 38 1.52 0.62 -21.61
CA LYS A 38 0.74 -0.55 -21.99
C LYS A 38 0.75 -0.73 -23.50
N GLN A 39 1.29 -1.85 -23.97
CA GLN A 39 1.12 -2.28 -25.35
C GLN A 39 -0.14 -3.13 -25.43
N ILE A 40 -1.12 -2.67 -26.18
CA ILE A 40 -2.40 -3.35 -26.32
C ILE A 40 -2.28 -4.33 -27.50
N ARG A 41 -2.79 -5.55 -27.33
CA ARG A 41 -2.93 -6.52 -28.41
C ARG A 41 -3.85 -5.96 -29.47
N LEU A 42 -3.45 -6.09 -30.73
CA LEU A 42 -4.25 -5.64 -31.88
C LEU A 42 -5.59 -6.36 -32.01
N ASP A 43 -5.73 -7.53 -31.36
CA ASP A 43 -6.92 -8.39 -31.39
C ASP A 43 -7.97 -8.04 -30.30
N GLY A 44 -7.75 -6.94 -29.53
CA GLY A 44 -8.66 -6.51 -28.45
C GLY A 44 -9.80 -5.60 -28.95
N PRO A 45 -10.87 -5.41 -28.15
CA PRO A 45 -11.96 -4.50 -28.47
C PRO A 45 -11.46 -3.07 -28.74
N ASN A 46 -12.08 -2.38 -29.71
CA ASN A 46 -11.69 -1.01 -30.11
C ASN A 46 -11.64 0.01 -28.96
N SER A 47 -12.43 -0.19 -27.90
CA SER A 47 -12.43 0.63 -26.70
C SER A 47 -11.10 0.57 -25.93
N HIS A 48 -10.30 -0.48 -26.09
CA HIS A 48 -8.99 -0.61 -25.45
C HIS A 48 -7.88 0.12 -26.24
N GLN A 49 -8.09 0.43 -27.51
CA GLN A 49 -7.08 1.11 -28.36
C GLN A 49 -6.84 2.55 -27.92
N THR A 50 -7.81 3.20 -27.28
CA THR A 50 -7.67 4.57 -26.72
C THR A 50 -6.67 4.64 -25.57
N LYS A 51 -6.32 3.51 -24.94
CA LYS A 51 -5.35 3.40 -23.83
C LYS A 51 -3.92 3.04 -24.28
N MET A 52 -3.66 3.03 -25.61
CA MET A 52 -2.30 2.82 -26.10
C MET A 52 -1.37 3.93 -25.62
N GLY A 53 -0.27 3.56 -24.99
CA GLY A 53 0.75 4.51 -24.50
C GLY A 53 0.51 5.07 -23.11
N THR A 54 -0.61 4.73 -22.42
CA THR A 54 -0.78 5.07 -21.00
C THR A 54 0.32 4.37 -20.19
N PRO A 55 1.09 5.10 -19.35
CA PRO A 55 2.13 4.50 -18.52
C PRO A 55 1.58 3.40 -17.63
N THR A 56 2.35 2.35 -17.41
CA THR A 56 2.13 1.35 -16.36
C THR A 56 2.98 1.69 -15.14
N MET A 57 2.92 0.91 -14.05
CA MET A 57 3.59 1.18 -12.76
C MET A 57 2.99 2.35 -11.97
N GLY A 58 1.70 2.64 -12.15
CA GLY A 58 0.99 3.66 -11.38
C GLY A 58 1.03 3.45 -9.86
N GLY A 59 1.19 2.20 -9.41
CA GLY A 59 1.36 1.86 -8.00
C GLY A 59 2.55 2.53 -7.30
N LEU A 60 3.58 2.96 -8.07
CA LEU A 60 4.70 3.73 -7.51
C LEU A 60 4.27 5.09 -6.96
N MET A 61 3.22 5.68 -7.53
CA MET A 61 2.66 6.94 -7.04
C MET A 61 2.09 6.81 -5.63
N ILE A 62 1.59 5.63 -5.28
CA ILE A 62 1.06 5.33 -3.96
C ILE A 62 2.19 4.87 -3.03
N LEU A 63 3.03 3.95 -3.50
CA LEU A 63 4.06 3.29 -2.71
C LEU A 63 5.10 4.28 -2.20
N VAL A 64 5.62 5.17 -3.06
CA VAL A 64 6.73 6.07 -2.70
C VAL A 64 6.36 7.04 -1.58
N PRO A 65 5.26 7.82 -1.62
CA PRO A 65 4.89 8.71 -0.54
C PRO A 65 4.63 7.98 0.79
N VAL A 66 3.90 6.86 0.74
CA VAL A 66 3.60 6.07 1.95
C VAL A 66 4.89 5.51 2.56
N PHE A 67 5.79 4.96 1.74
CA PHE A 67 7.09 4.45 2.18
C PHE A 67 7.93 5.55 2.81
N VAL A 68 8.08 6.70 2.13
CA VAL A 68 8.90 7.82 2.62
C VAL A 68 8.37 8.34 3.96
N ILE A 69 7.07 8.61 4.06
CA ILE A 69 6.46 9.10 5.30
C ILE A 69 6.65 8.08 6.41
N THR A 70 6.38 6.80 6.15
CA THR A 70 6.51 5.74 7.15
C THR A 70 7.96 5.58 7.62
N VAL A 71 8.93 5.63 6.71
CA VAL A 71 10.36 5.55 7.04
C VAL A 71 10.82 6.77 7.84
N VAL A 72 10.43 7.98 7.43
CA VAL A 72 10.77 9.21 8.15
C VAL A 72 10.23 9.18 9.57
N LEU A 73 8.98 8.75 9.77
CA LEU A 73 8.39 8.64 11.09
C LEU A 73 9.06 7.56 11.95
N ASN A 74 9.41 6.40 11.36
CA ASN A 74 10.18 5.38 12.07
C ASN A 74 11.58 5.88 12.46
N PHE A 75 12.23 6.61 11.58
CA PHE A 75 13.54 7.21 11.86
C PHE A 75 13.47 8.27 12.97
N ALA A 76 12.43 9.12 12.94
CA ALA A 76 12.17 10.08 14.02
C ALA A 76 11.95 9.36 15.36
N ASN A 77 11.18 8.26 15.36
CA ASN A 77 10.98 7.44 16.56
C ASN A 77 12.29 6.79 17.06
N PHE A 78 13.16 6.33 16.16
CA PHE A 78 14.49 5.83 16.50
C PHE A 78 15.34 6.92 17.11
N LEU A 79 15.38 8.14 16.54
CA LEU A 79 16.11 9.29 17.08
C LEU A 79 15.61 9.67 18.48
N SER A 80 14.32 9.56 18.76
CA SER A 80 13.75 9.86 20.09
C SER A 80 14.30 8.95 21.20
N GLY A 81 14.89 7.83 20.88
CA GLY A 81 15.59 6.96 21.81
C GLY A 81 16.89 7.57 22.39
N PHE A 82 17.45 8.58 21.72
CA PHE A 82 18.71 9.23 22.12
C PHE A 82 18.45 10.65 22.66
N ALA A 83 19.26 11.10 23.64
CA ALA A 83 19.12 12.43 24.22
C ALA A 83 19.29 13.55 23.18
N ALA A 84 20.29 13.45 22.32
CA ALA A 84 20.55 14.40 21.24
C ALA A 84 19.40 14.40 20.19
N GLY A 85 18.87 13.22 19.87
CA GLY A 85 17.74 13.07 18.96
C GLY A 85 16.46 13.67 19.52
N ARG A 86 16.18 13.53 20.82
CA ARG A 86 15.06 14.20 21.49
C ARG A 86 15.17 15.71 21.42
N ALA A 87 16.36 16.27 21.68
CA ALA A 87 16.61 17.71 21.58
C ALA A 87 16.38 18.22 20.17
N PHE A 88 16.84 17.49 19.17
CA PHE A 88 16.61 17.78 17.75
C PHE A 88 15.12 17.76 17.39
N LEU A 89 14.38 16.72 17.78
CA LEU A 89 12.95 16.60 17.50
C LEU A 89 12.13 17.68 18.21
N ALA A 90 12.50 18.01 19.47
CA ALA A 90 11.87 19.09 20.24
C ALA A 90 12.03 20.46 19.57
N TYR A 91 13.18 20.72 18.92
CA TYR A 91 13.40 21.94 18.15
C TYR A 91 12.39 22.11 17.00
N PHE A 92 11.93 20.99 16.41
CA PHE A 92 10.89 20.98 15.38
C PHE A 92 9.47 20.83 15.94
N GLY A 93 9.26 20.96 17.26
CA GLY A 93 7.94 20.87 17.88
C GLY A 93 7.40 19.45 18.07
N PHE A 94 8.22 18.43 17.86
CA PHE A 94 7.85 17.04 18.16
C PHE A 94 8.08 16.76 19.64
N GLU A 95 7.08 17.01 20.47
CA GLU A 95 7.12 16.72 21.88
C GLU A 95 7.00 15.22 22.17
N HIS A 96 7.58 14.84 23.31
CA HIS A 96 7.86 13.50 23.79
C HIS A 96 6.74 12.47 23.70
N GLY A 97 7.08 11.27 23.29
CA GLY A 97 6.45 10.03 23.77
C GLY A 97 5.31 9.47 22.95
N SER A 98 5.02 9.99 21.77
CA SER A 98 4.14 9.29 20.86
C SER A 98 4.94 8.21 20.12
N THR A 99 4.82 6.96 20.54
CA THR A 99 5.16 5.80 19.70
C THR A 99 4.22 5.81 18.50
N LEU A 100 4.43 6.81 17.62
CA LEU A 100 3.58 7.06 16.44
C LEU A 100 3.63 5.89 15.46
N ILE A 101 4.66 5.06 15.57
CA ILE A 101 4.85 3.90 14.71
C ILE A 101 5.42 2.77 15.52
N GLY A 102 4.61 1.76 15.79
CA GLY A 102 5.03 0.51 16.42
C GLY A 102 5.61 -0.48 15.40
N LYS A 103 6.26 -1.54 15.89
CA LYS A 103 6.77 -2.65 15.05
C LYS A 103 5.69 -3.26 14.15
N SER A 104 4.42 -3.15 14.55
CA SER A 104 3.27 -3.65 13.80
C SER A 104 3.11 -3.05 12.39
N ILE A 105 3.61 -1.82 12.18
CA ILE A 105 3.51 -1.14 10.88
C ILE A 105 4.51 -1.67 9.85
N LEU A 106 5.59 -2.32 10.30
CA LEU A 106 6.59 -2.89 9.40
C LEU A 106 5.99 -4.03 8.55
N VAL A 107 4.99 -4.73 9.09
CA VAL A 107 4.33 -5.82 8.36
C VAL A 107 3.50 -5.29 7.18
N PRO A 108 2.51 -4.38 7.34
CA PRO A 108 1.76 -3.85 6.20
C PRO A 108 2.65 -3.06 5.23
N LEU A 109 3.69 -2.37 5.71
CA LEU A 109 4.66 -1.71 4.85
C LEU A 109 5.46 -2.74 4.03
N GLY A 110 5.92 -3.83 4.66
CA GLY A 110 6.64 -4.91 3.99
C GLY A 110 5.76 -5.60 2.92
N VAL A 111 4.49 -5.83 3.22
CA VAL A 111 3.51 -6.35 2.27
C VAL A 111 3.34 -5.40 1.08
N MET A 112 3.13 -4.11 1.35
CA MET A 112 2.98 -3.10 0.31
C MET A 112 4.21 -3.03 -0.60
N VAL A 113 5.41 -3.05 -0.04
CA VAL A 113 6.66 -3.05 -0.81
C VAL A 113 6.82 -4.37 -1.58
N GLY A 114 6.56 -5.51 -0.95
CA GLY A 114 6.67 -6.83 -1.59
C GLY A 114 5.74 -6.98 -2.80
N PHE A 115 4.46 -6.64 -2.65
CA PHE A 115 3.52 -6.64 -3.76
C PHE A 115 3.80 -5.54 -4.78
N GLY A 116 4.29 -4.38 -4.36
CA GLY A 116 4.74 -3.31 -5.24
C GLY A 116 5.90 -3.75 -6.14
N LEU A 117 6.90 -4.44 -5.58
CA LEU A 117 8.01 -5.02 -6.33
C LEU A 117 7.53 -6.12 -7.29
N LEU A 118 6.64 -7.01 -6.84
CA LEU A 118 6.06 -8.04 -7.69
C LEU A 118 5.28 -7.44 -8.87
N GLY A 119 4.49 -6.38 -8.63
CA GLY A 119 3.79 -5.65 -9.67
C GLY A 119 4.75 -4.94 -10.64
N ALA A 120 5.80 -4.30 -10.13
CA ALA A 120 6.82 -3.69 -10.96
C ALA A 120 7.55 -4.72 -11.85
N LEU A 121 7.84 -5.91 -11.32
CA LEU A 121 8.42 -7.01 -12.09
C LEU A 121 7.44 -7.52 -13.16
N ASP A 122 6.16 -7.61 -12.85
CA ASP A 122 5.11 -7.98 -13.80
C ASP A 122 5.06 -6.98 -14.97
N ASP A 123 5.02 -5.69 -14.68
CA ASP A 123 5.04 -4.63 -15.68
C ASP A 123 6.33 -4.62 -16.52
N LEU A 124 7.52 -4.75 -15.89
CA LEU A 124 8.81 -4.79 -16.60
C LEU A 124 8.94 -5.98 -17.53
N THR A 125 8.46 -7.16 -17.10
CA THR A 125 8.50 -8.35 -17.96
C THR A 125 7.53 -8.23 -19.14
N GLY A 126 6.39 -7.57 -18.96
CA GLY A 126 5.45 -7.25 -20.03
C GLY A 126 6.02 -6.34 -21.11
N LEU A 127 6.98 -5.46 -20.74
CA LEU A 127 7.66 -4.56 -21.68
C LEU A 127 8.78 -5.24 -22.48
N ARG A 128 9.51 -6.17 -21.86
CA ARG A 128 10.74 -6.79 -22.42
C ARG A 128 10.50 -8.15 -23.07
N GLY A 129 9.34 -8.77 -22.84
CA GLY A 129 9.04 -10.13 -23.31
C GLY A 129 8.87 -10.23 -24.83
N ARG A 130 9.25 -11.40 -25.44
CA ARG A 130 8.99 -11.74 -26.85
C ARG A 130 7.50 -11.65 -27.22
N HIS A 131 6.60 -11.74 -26.25
CA HIS A 131 5.17 -11.56 -26.40
C HIS A 131 4.78 -10.25 -25.72
N GLN A 132 4.96 -9.15 -26.42
CA GLN A 132 4.63 -7.79 -25.97
C GLN A 132 3.20 -7.76 -25.37
N GLY A 133 3.06 -7.26 -24.15
CA GLY A 133 1.78 -7.16 -23.45
C GLY A 133 1.42 -8.34 -22.52
N ILE A 134 2.28 -9.38 -22.40
CA ILE A 134 2.12 -10.43 -21.41
C ILE A 134 3.17 -10.21 -20.31
N GLY A 135 2.71 -9.87 -19.11
CA GLY A 135 3.57 -9.76 -17.91
C GLY A 135 4.17 -11.10 -17.49
N LEU A 136 4.44 -11.26 -16.20
CA LEU A 136 4.89 -12.51 -15.63
C LEU A 136 3.91 -13.65 -15.95
N LEU A 137 4.44 -14.83 -16.28
CA LEU A 137 3.61 -16.02 -16.38
C LEU A 137 2.82 -16.22 -15.07
N ALA A 138 1.53 -16.55 -15.18
CA ALA A 138 0.62 -16.67 -14.05
C ALA A 138 1.19 -17.52 -12.89
N ARG A 139 1.92 -18.59 -13.21
CA ARG A 139 2.57 -19.47 -12.21
C ARG A 139 3.63 -18.74 -11.38
N TYR A 140 4.44 -17.87 -11.99
CA TYR A 140 5.49 -17.11 -11.27
C TYR A 140 4.89 -15.96 -10.46
N LYS A 141 3.88 -15.28 -11.02
CA LYS A 141 3.11 -14.26 -10.29
C LYS A 141 2.45 -14.86 -9.05
N PHE A 142 1.77 -16.01 -9.20
CA PHE A 142 1.16 -16.73 -8.09
C PHE A 142 2.18 -17.21 -7.06
N ALA A 143 3.32 -17.78 -7.49
CA ALA A 143 4.39 -18.20 -6.59
C ALA A 143 4.94 -17.01 -5.78
N GLY A 144 5.13 -15.83 -6.41
CA GLY A 144 5.53 -14.60 -5.72
C GLY A 144 4.51 -14.15 -4.69
N GLN A 145 3.20 -14.18 -5.03
CA GLN A 145 2.12 -13.86 -4.08
C GLN A 145 2.12 -14.80 -2.87
N VAL A 146 2.24 -16.12 -3.11
CA VAL A 146 2.29 -17.14 -2.04
C VAL A 146 3.52 -16.93 -1.16
N PHE A 147 4.68 -16.62 -1.74
CA PHE A 147 5.90 -16.34 -0.98
C PHE A 147 5.75 -15.11 -0.07
N ILE A 148 5.25 -13.99 -0.61
CA ILE A 148 4.99 -12.77 0.18
C ILE A 148 3.97 -13.05 1.28
N ALA A 149 2.90 -13.77 0.96
CA ALA A 149 1.86 -14.13 1.91
C ALA A 149 2.39 -15.04 3.03
N LEU A 150 3.26 -16.01 2.71
CA LEU A 150 3.91 -16.88 3.70
C LEU A 150 4.78 -16.08 4.67
N VAL A 151 5.69 -15.25 4.14
CA VAL A 151 6.58 -14.42 4.97
C VAL A 151 5.75 -13.49 5.87
N THR A 152 4.69 -12.89 5.32
CA THR A 152 3.76 -12.04 6.07
C THR A 152 3.04 -12.81 7.17
N ALA A 153 2.44 -13.97 6.85
CA ALA A 153 1.69 -14.77 7.81
C ALA A 153 2.57 -15.28 8.94
N LEU A 154 3.82 -15.69 8.64
CA LEU A 154 4.81 -16.04 9.65
C LEU A 154 5.17 -14.84 10.55
N GLY A 155 5.37 -13.65 9.97
CA GLY A 155 5.61 -12.43 10.72
C GLY A 155 4.43 -12.05 11.63
N LEU A 156 3.20 -12.16 11.15
CA LEU A 156 2.00 -11.92 11.94
C LEU A 156 1.89 -12.92 13.11
N HIS A 157 2.15 -14.20 12.86
CA HIS A 157 2.01 -15.24 13.86
C HIS A 157 3.14 -15.21 14.91
N PHE A 158 4.41 -15.17 14.47
CA PHE A 158 5.55 -15.31 15.37
C PHE A 158 6.08 -13.99 15.93
N ALA A 159 6.00 -12.89 15.17
CA ALA A 159 6.51 -11.60 15.63
C ALA A 159 5.44 -10.73 16.33
N LEU A 160 4.16 -10.86 15.94
CA LEU A 160 3.04 -10.12 16.52
C LEU A 160 2.10 -10.99 17.37
N ASP A 161 2.40 -12.28 17.53
CA ASP A 161 1.63 -13.26 18.32
C ASP A 161 0.14 -13.33 17.93
N LEU A 162 -0.17 -13.16 16.66
CA LEU A 162 -1.53 -13.25 16.16
C LEU A 162 -1.91 -14.71 15.91
N ARG A 163 -2.89 -15.20 16.66
CA ARG A 163 -3.34 -16.61 16.62
C ARG A 163 -4.84 -16.75 16.49
N SER A 164 -5.57 -15.65 16.57
CA SER A 164 -7.03 -15.68 16.63
C SER A 164 -7.68 -14.93 15.49
N VAL A 165 -8.88 -15.37 15.13
CA VAL A 165 -9.75 -14.76 14.13
C VAL A 165 -11.04 -14.31 14.79
N ALA A 166 -11.47 -13.08 14.47
CA ALA A 166 -12.78 -12.58 14.85
C ALA A 166 -13.78 -12.90 13.73
N LEU A 167 -14.87 -13.55 14.06
CA LEU A 167 -15.98 -13.76 13.12
C LEU A 167 -17.07 -12.71 13.37
N PRO A 168 -17.72 -12.18 12.32
CA PRO A 168 -18.88 -11.33 12.47
C PRO A 168 -19.94 -12.00 13.38
N LEU A 169 -20.60 -11.21 14.21
CA LEU A 169 -21.64 -11.66 15.15
C LEU A 169 -21.14 -12.51 16.34
N MET A 170 -19.82 -12.77 16.45
CA MET A 170 -19.25 -13.45 17.62
C MET A 170 -18.46 -12.46 18.48
N GLU A 171 -18.80 -12.35 19.76
CA GLU A 171 -18.10 -11.46 20.70
C GLU A 171 -16.68 -11.94 21.04
N ARG A 172 -16.44 -13.26 20.93
CA ARG A 172 -15.14 -13.86 21.27
C ARG A 172 -14.35 -14.17 20.02
N LYS A 173 -13.05 -13.83 20.06
CA LYS A 173 -12.10 -14.28 19.04
C LYS A 173 -11.87 -15.78 19.20
N ILE A 174 -11.83 -16.49 18.09
CA ILE A 174 -11.53 -17.92 18.05
C ILE A 174 -10.02 -18.07 17.89
N ASP A 175 -9.36 -18.68 18.88
CA ASP A 175 -7.95 -19.03 18.76
C ASP A 175 -7.83 -20.27 17.85
N ILE A 176 -7.13 -20.13 16.74
CA ILE A 176 -6.88 -21.18 15.75
C ILE A 176 -5.42 -21.62 15.74
N GLY A 177 -4.60 -21.06 16.65
CA GLY A 177 -3.21 -21.43 16.80
C GLY A 177 -2.41 -21.35 15.48
N LEU A 178 -1.69 -22.40 15.14
CA LEU A 178 -0.85 -22.46 13.93
C LEU A 178 -1.66 -22.41 12.62
N TRP A 179 -2.95 -22.78 12.65
CA TRP A 179 -3.85 -22.63 11.49
C TRP A 179 -4.04 -21.18 11.05
N TYR A 180 -3.65 -20.22 11.89
CA TYR A 180 -3.62 -18.81 11.53
C TYR A 180 -2.77 -18.55 10.27
N VAL A 181 -1.63 -19.25 10.13
CA VAL A 181 -0.71 -19.08 8.99
C VAL A 181 -1.38 -19.40 7.66
N PRO A 182 -1.92 -20.60 7.41
CA PRO A 182 -2.58 -20.90 6.13
C PRO A 182 -3.83 -20.06 5.90
N VAL A 183 -4.58 -19.68 6.94
CA VAL A 183 -5.75 -18.80 6.82
C VAL A 183 -5.32 -17.40 6.38
N ALA A 184 -4.29 -16.82 7.01
CA ALA A 184 -3.76 -15.52 6.63
C ALA A 184 -3.21 -15.52 5.20
N MET A 185 -2.48 -16.59 4.82
CA MET A 185 -2.00 -16.74 3.43
C MET A 185 -3.15 -16.77 2.42
N PHE A 186 -4.19 -17.53 2.70
CA PHE A 186 -5.36 -17.61 1.83
C PHE A 186 -6.03 -16.23 1.64
N ILE A 187 -6.19 -15.49 2.74
CA ILE A 187 -6.77 -14.14 2.71
C ILE A 187 -5.88 -13.21 1.90
N ILE A 188 -4.56 -13.15 2.15
CA ILE A 188 -3.64 -12.24 1.46
C ILE A 188 -3.61 -12.52 -0.04
N VAL A 189 -3.45 -13.78 -0.44
CA VAL A 189 -3.42 -14.17 -1.85
C VAL A 189 -4.79 -13.93 -2.52
N GLY A 190 -5.87 -14.29 -1.84
CA GLY A 190 -7.23 -14.10 -2.32
C GLY A 190 -7.55 -12.62 -2.58
N PHE A 191 -7.30 -11.75 -1.61
CA PHE A 191 -7.55 -10.31 -1.76
C PHE A 191 -6.61 -9.66 -2.78
N SER A 192 -5.35 -10.08 -2.87
CA SER A 192 -4.42 -9.59 -3.91
C SER A 192 -4.97 -9.87 -5.31
N ASN A 193 -5.50 -11.06 -5.56
CA ASN A 193 -6.11 -11.39 -6.85
C ASN A 193 -7.46 -10.70 -7.05
N ALA A 194 -8.28 -10.57 -6.00
CA ALA A 194 -9.55 -9.87 -6.08
C ALA A 194 -9.36 -8.40 -6.50
N VAL A 195 -8.40 -7.68 -5.87
CA VAL A 195 -8.07 -6.30 -6.25
C VAL A 195 -7.54 -6.22 -7.68
N ASN A 196 -6.69 -7.16 -8.09
CA ASN A 196 -6.19 -7.20 -9.47
C ASN A 196 -7.32 -7.42 -10.51
N LEU A 197 -8.34 -8.20 -10.17
CA LEU A 197 -9.54 -8.38 -11.02
C LEU A 197 -10.45 -7.14 -11.02
N THR A 198 -10.47 -6.38 -9.93
CA THR A 198 -11.24 -5.14 -9.80
C THR A 198 -10.66 -4.02 -10.69
N ASP A 199 -9.37 -4.08 -11.03
CA ASP A 199 -8.67 -3.08 -11.85
C ASP A 199 -9.00 -3.21 -13.34
N GLY A 200 -10.29 -3.19 -13.65
CA GLY A 200 -10.82 -3.26 -15.03
C GLY A 200 -11.26 -1.91 -15.60
N LEU A 201 -11.55 -0.93 -14.75
CA LEU A 201 -12.02 0.40 -15.12
C LEU A 201 -11.18 1.47 -14.44
N ASP A 202 -10.96 2.60 -15.15
CA ASP A 202 -10.21 3.74 -14.62
C ASP A 202 -10.83 4.21 -13.29
N GLY A 203 -9.98 4.34 -12.26
CA GLY A 203 -10.35 4.77 -10.93
C GLY A 203 -11.03 3.72 -10.04
N LEU A 204 -11.51 2.58 -10.56
CA LEU A 204 -12.31 1.63 -9.78
C LEU A 204 -11.49 0.99 -8.64
N ALA A 205 -10.33 0.41 -8.96
CA ALA A 205 -9.47 -0.22 -7.96
C ALA A 205 -8.95 0.80 -6.93
N GLY A 206 -8.55 1.99 -7.39
CA GLY A 206 -8.11 3.07 -6.51
C GLY A 206 -9.20 3.54 -5.55
N SER A 207 -10.43 3.72 -6.03
CA SER A 207 -11.57 4.17 -5.21
C SER A 207 -11.97 3.11 -4.17
N THR A 208 -12.08 1.85 -4.57
CA THR A 208 -12.42 0.75 -3.65
C THR A 208 -11.33 0.56 -2.60
N ALA A 209 -10.05 0.66 -2.97
CA ALA A 209 -8.94 0.61 -2.04
C ALA A 209 -8.97 1.79 -1.06
N ALA A 210 -9.22 3.03 -1.53
CA ALA A 210 -9.31 4.20 -0.66
C ALA A 210 -10.42 4.07 0.38
N LEU A 211 -11.60 3.59 -0.02
CA LEU A 211 -12.72 3.33 0.88
C LEU A 211 -12.37 2.23 1.92
N ALA A 212 -11.73 1.14 1.47
CA ALA A 212 -11.32 0.06 2.36
C ALA A 212 -10.30 0.55 3.40
N PHE A 213 -9.24 1.27 2.97
CA PHE A 213 -8.26 1.83 3.90
C PHE A 213 -8.87 2.87 4.85
N ALA A 214 -9.82 3.69 4.39
CA ALA A 214 -10.54 4.63 5.25
C ALA A 214 -11.35 3.89 6.33
N ALA A 215 -12.09 2.84 5.96
CA ALA A 215 -12.85 2.01 6.87
C ALA A 215 -11.94 1.32 7.91
N TYR A 216 -10.86 0.70 7.48
CA TYR A 216 -9.88 0.08 8.39
C TYR A 216 -9.18 1.12 9.27
N GLY A 217 -8.93 2.33 8.77
CA GLY A 217 -8.42 3.43 9.57
C GLY A 217 -9.37 3.82 10.70
N ILE A 218 -10.67 3.93 10.43
CA ILE A 218 -11.70 4.18 11.46
C ILE A 218 -11.73 3.05 12.48
N ILE A 219 -11.70 1.79 12.04
CA ILE A 219 -11.65 0.63 12.94
C ILE A 219 -10.39 0.68 13.81
N ALA A 220 -9.24 0.98 13.24
CA ALA A 220 -7.99 1.13 13.97
C ALA A 220 -8.07 2.25 15.03
N TYR A 221 -8.73 3.37 14.70
CA TYR A 221 -8.99 4.46 15.67
C TYR A 221 -9.84 3.98 16.84
N LEU A 222 -10.96 3.31 16.57
CA LEU A 222 -11.86 2.78 17.59
C LEU A 222 -11.19 1.72 18.49
N GLN A 223 -10.21 0.99 17.93
CA GLN A 223 -9.44 -0.03 18.65
C GLN A 223 -8.18 0.53 19.34
N GLY A 224 -7.91 1.85 19.25
CA GLY A 224 -6.70 2.46 19.81
C GLY A 224 -5.40 2.06 19.10
N GLN A 225 -5.47 1.51 17.87
CA GLN A 225 -4.32 1.10 17.08
C GLN A 225 -3.79 2.27 16.25
N TYR A 226 -3.29 3.30 16.91
CA TYR A 226 -2.90 4.56 16.28
C TYR A 226 -1.83 4.44 15.19
N PRO A 227 -0.81 3.56 15.29
CA PRO A 227 0.12 3.35 14.18
C PRO A 227 -0.57 2.85 12.91
N LEU A 228 -1.51 1.91 13.05
CA LEU A 228 -2.27 1.39 11.91
C LEU A 228 -3.21 2.45 11.32
N LEU A 229 -3.85 3.25 12.18
CA LEU A 229 -4.63 4.42 11.79
C LEU A 229 -3.80 5.37 10.91
N ALA A 230 -2.59 5.74 11.36
CA ALA A 230 -1.69 6.62 10.62
C ALA A 230 -1.31 6.04 9.25
N PHE A 231 -0.96 4.75 9.19
CA PHE A 231 -0.67 4.05 7.94
C PHE A 231 -1.86 4.06 6.97
N CYS A 232 -3.06 3.75 7.47
CA CYS A 232 -4.27 3.72 6.64
C CYS A 232 -4.55 5.09 6.03
N PHE A 233 -4.56 6.17 6.81
CA PHE A 233 -4.86 7.50 6.27
C PHE A 233 -3.74 8.07 5.41
N THR A 234 -2.48 7.74 5.69
CA THR A 234 -1.36 8.06 4.79
C THR A 234 -1.57 7.40 3.43
N THR A 235 -2.01 6.13 3.43
CA THR A 235 -2.32 5.39 2.20
C THR A 235 -3.54 5.97 1.48
N VAL A 236 -4.60 6.35 2.22
CA VAL A 236 -5.76 7.05 1.64
C VAL A 236 -5.34 8.32 0.92
N GLY A 237 -4.48 9.15 1.55
CA GLY A 237 -3.98 10.37 0.91
C GLY A 237 -3.27 10.09 -0.42
N ALA A 238 -2.36 9.11 -0.46
CA ALA A 238 -1.68 8.70 -1.68
C ALA A 238 -2.64 8.14 -2.75
N LEU A 239 -3.64 7.34 -2.34
CA LEU A 239 -4.68 6.80 -3.23
C LEU A 239 -5.55 7.91 -3.83
N MET A 240 -5.94 8.92 -3.05
CA MET A 240 -6.69 10.06 -3.57
C MET A 240 -5.89 10.86 -4.60
N ALA A 241 -4.59 11.03 -4.39
CA ALA A 241 -3.71 11.64 -5.38
C ALA A 241 -3.55 10.76 -6.63
N PHE A 242 -3.43 9.44 -6.47
CA PHE A 242 -3.42 8.51 -7.60
C PHE A 242 -4.70 8.63 -8.42
N LEU A 243 -5.88 8.69 -7.78
CA LEU A 243 -7.17 8.86 -8.44
C LEU A 243 -7.25 10.16 -9.25
N TRP A 244 -6.57 11.22 -8.82
CA TRP A 244 -6.49 12.47 -9.58
C TRP A 244 -5.91 12.28 -11.00
N TYR A 245 -4.98 11.32 -11.16
CA TYR A 245 -4.35 10.99 -12.45
C TYR A 245 -4.96 9.77 -13.13
N ASN A 246 -5.68 8.92 -12.39
CA ASN A 246 -6.29 7.68 -12.87
C ASN A 246 -7.81 7.78 -13.08
N ALA A 247 -8.42 8.97 -12.84
CA ALA A 247 -9.81 9.23 -13.23
C ALA A 247 -9.93 9.32 -14.75
N TYR A 248 -11.06 8.86 -15.29
CA TYR A 248 -11.29 8.88 -16.73
C TYR A 248 -11.28 10.31 -17.32
N PRO A 249 -10.56 10.59 -18.41
CA PRO A 249 -9.60 9.71 -19.11
C PRO A 249 -8.26 9.62 -18.36
N ALA A 250 -7.80 8.41 -18.06
CA ALA A 250 -6.62 8.19 -17.22
C ALA A 250 -5.31 8.65 -17.89
N ASP A 251 -4.50 9.42 -17.15
CA ASP A 251 -3.15 9.81 -17.53
C ASP A 251 -2.08 8.77 -17.14
N LEU A 252 -2.48 7.82 -16.21
CA LEU A 252 -1.63 6.81 -15.61
C LEU A 252 -2.39 5.50 -15.41
#